data_a8657f4f09b3949c97e505ad46600ac8
#
_entry.id   a8657f4f09b3949c97e505ad46600ac8
#
_cell.length_a   1.000
_cell.length_b   1.000
_cell.length_c   1.000
_cell.angle_alpha   90.00
_cell.angle_beta   90.00
_cell.angle_gamma   90.00
#
_symmetry.space_group_name_H-M   'P 1'
#
loop_
_entity.id
_entity.type
_entity.pdbx_description
1 polymer ?
#
loop_
_entity_poly.entity_id
_entity_poly.type
_entity_poly.pdbx_seq_one_letter_code
_entity_poly.pdbx_strand_id
1 'polypeptide(L)'
;MASQARLGRPTGPRPGFSRDDVVDAALEIGIAEFTLTAVAKQLGVAVSGLYRTITSREDLLAACLERIAAQIEVPRPGKRWPDTVRAHAEAVWEMLERYPGLAGVIMGVPWAHQLFAAPVAQACQVLVDGGLGVEEAGVVLDFVGDTVISTH
;
A
#
# COMPACT_ATOMS: atom_id res chain seq x y z
N MET A 1 -20.90 -25.48 51.99
CA MET A 1 -19.71 -25.88 51.22
C MET A 1 -19.86 -25.35 49.81
N ALA A 2 -19.18 -24.25 49.50
CA ALA A 2 -19.29 -23.56 48.19
C ALA A 2 -18.23 -24.12 47.25
N SER A 3 -18.68 -24.72 46.14
CA SER A 3 -17.81 -25.17 45.03
C SER A 3 -17.45 -23.97 44.17
N GLN A 4 -16.19 -23.53 44.22
CA GLN A 4 -15.68 -22.50 43.33
C GLN A 4 -15.46 -23.09 41.91
N ALA A 5 -16.31 -22.67 40.99
CA ALA A 5 -16.08 -22.89 39.55
C ALA A 5 -14.80 -22.18 39.11
N ARG A 6 -13.76 -22.93 38.76
CA ARG A 6 -12.56 -22.41 38.07
C ARG A 6 -12.93 -21.91 36.70
N LEU A 7 -12.95 -20.61 36.53
CA LEU A 7 -12.97 -19.94 35.20
C LEU A 7 -11.74 -20.39 34.45
N GLY A 8 -11.95 -21.19 33.40
CA GLY A 8 -10.91 -21.63 32.47
C GLY A 8 -10.31 -20.43 31.79
N ARG A 9 -9.00 -20.26 31.96
CA ARG A 9 -8.16 -19.29 31.26
C ARG A 9 -8.20 -19.61 29.73
N PRO A 10 -8.50 -18.67 28.85
CA PRO A 10 -8.42 -18.94 27.41
C PRO A 10 -6.94 -19.13 27.02
N THR A 11 -6.54 -20.39 26.88
CA THR A 11 -5.21 -20.83 26.46
C THR A 11 -5.25 -21.11 24.96
N GLY A 12 -5.11 -20.05 24.13
CA GLY A 12 -4.61 -20.17 22.78
C GLY A 12 -3.30 -19.39 22.72
N PRO A 13 -2.19 -19.95 22.18
CA PRO A 13 -1.01 -19.14 21.94
C PRO A 13 -1.44 -18.00 21.03
N ARG A 14 -1.12 -16.74 21.42
CA ARG A 14 -1.20 -15.61 20.49
C ARG A 14 -0.38 -16.00 19.26
N PRO A 15 -0.89 -15.78 18.02
CA PRO A 15 -0.02 -15.93 16.86
C PRO A 15 1.23 -15.09 17.11
N GLY A 16 2.41 -15.69 16.97
CA GLY A 16 3.68 -15.00 17.23
C GLY A 16 3.98 -13.93 16.16
N PHE A 17 3.00 -13.53 15.34
CA PHE A 17 3.09 -12.53 14.28
C PHE A 17 1.74 -11.78 14.13
N SER A 18 1.80 -10.54 13.68
CA SER A 18 0.68 -9.64 13.38
C SER A 18 0.39 -9.61 11.87
N ARG A 19 -0.70 -8.90 11.46
CA ARG A 19 -0.96 -8.58 10.06
C ARG A 19 0.16 -7.73 9.48
N ASP A 20 0.71 -6.80 10.26
CA ASP A 20 1.83 -5.95 9.83
C ASP A 20 3.08 -6.78 9.53
N ASP A 21 3.41 -7.76 10.37
CA ASP A 21 4.54 -8.66 10.10
C ASP A 21 4.36 -9.45 8.79
N VAL A 22 3.12 -9.84 8.46
CA VAL A 22 2.80 -10.53 7.19
C VAL A 22 2.95 -9.59 6.00
N VAL A 23 2.54 -8.33 6.11
CA VAL A 23 2.71 -7.29 5.08
C VAL A 23 4.19 -6.99 4.89
N ASP A 24 4.95 -6.80 5.96
CA ASP A 24 6.37 -6.52 5.90
C ASP A 24 7.14 -7.66 5.22
N ALA A 25 6.86 -8.91 5.59
CA ALA A 25 7.45 -10.07 4.94
C ALA A 25 7.11 -10.17 3.44
N ALA A 26 5.89 -9.83 3.05
CA ALA A 26 5.49 -9.81 1.64
C ALA A 26 6.23 -8.71 0.85
N LEU A 27 6.38 -7.52 1.42
CA LEU A 27 7.10 -6.40 0.81
C LEU A 27 8.61 -6.66 0.72
N GLU A 28 9.21 -7.32 1.70
CA GLU A 28 10.62 -7.73 1.67
C GLU A 28 10.89 -8.77 0.58
N ILE A 29 9.96 -9.69 0.31
CA ILE A 29 10.06 -10.64 -0.80
C ILE A 29 9.93 -9.91 -2.15
N GLY A 30 9.08 -8.90 -2.21
CA GLY A 30 8.76 -8.10 -3.39
C GLY A 30 7.29 -8.16 -3.76
N ILE A 31 6.72 -6.97 -4.07
CA ILE A 31 5.28 -6.80 -4.32
C ILE A 31 4.76 -7.65 -5.48
N ALA A 32 5.58 -7.88 -6.51
CA ALA A 32 5.24 -8.69 -7.66
C ALA A 32 5.51 -10.20 -7.44
N GLU A 33 6.45 -10.53 -6.54
CA GLU A 33 7.03 -11.87 -6.44
C GLU A 33 6.48 -12.71 -5.27
N PHE A 34 5.89 -12.07 -4.25
CA PHE A 34 5.50 -12.79 -3.06
C PHE A 34 4.44 -13.86 -3.33
N THR A 35 4.59 -14.99 -2.64
CA THR A 35 3.59 -16.05 -2.52
C THR A 35 3.28 -16.29 -1.05
N LEU A 36 2.08 -16.79 -0.73
CA LEU A 36 1.74 -17.11 0.67
C LEU A 36 2.71 -18.14 1.26
N THR A 37 3.22 -19.06 0.45
CA THR A 37 4.22 -20.05 0.87
C THR A 37 5.54 -19.38 1.24
N ALA A 38 6.02 -18.42 0.45
CA ALA A 38 7.26 -17.69 0.72
C ALA A 38 7.13 -16.83 1.98
N VAL A 39 6.01 -16.13 2.15
CA VAL A 39 5.71 -15.32 3.35
C VAL A 39 5.67 -16.21 4.60
N ALA A 40 4.95 -17.33 4.56
CA ALA A 40 4.88 -18.27 5.68
C ALA A 40 6.26 -18.82 6.06
N LYS A 41 7.08 -19.16 5.04
CA LYS A 41 8.45 -19.62 5.24
C LYS A 41 9.32 -18.55 5.92
N GLN A 42 9.22 -17.29 5.49
CA GLN A 42 9.98 -16.18 6.06
C GLN A 42 9.61 -15.93 7.52
N LEU A 43 8.31 -16.03 7.86
CA LEU A 43 7.81 -15.89 9.22
C LEU A 43 8.02 -17.15 10.09
N GLY A 44 8.49 -18.26 9.52
CA GLY A 44 8.68 -19.52 10.26
C GLY A 44 7.37 -20.19 10.69
N VAL A 45 6.28 -20.00 9.92
CA VAL A 45 4.95 -20.53 10.26
C VAL A 45 4.38 -21.40 9.12
N ALA A 46 3.34 -22.17 9.40
CA ALA A 46 2.58 -22.86 8.36
C ALA A 46 1.71 -21.87 7.58
N VAL A 47 1.50 -22.11 6.27
CA VAL A 47 0.61 -21.27 5.41
C VAL A 47 -0.79 -21.13 6.02
N SER A 48 -1.33 -22.19 6.61
CA SER A 48 -2.62 -22.14 7.32
C SER A 48 -2.64 -21.16 8.50
N GLY A 49 -1.47 -20.85 9.07
CA GLY A 49 -1.34 -19.86 10.14
C GLY A 49 -1.58 -18.43 9.67
N LEU A 50 -1.23 -18.11 8.42
CA LEU A 50 -1.42 -16.78 7.83
C LEU A 50 -2.91 -16.40 7.76
N TYR A 51 -3.81 -17.36 7.54
CA TYR A 51 -5.26 -17.14 7.43
C TYR A 51 -5.93 -16.70 8.75
N ARG A 52 -5.16 -16.51 9.81
CA ARG A 52 -5.62 -15.84 11.04
C ARG A 52 -5.53 -14.32 10.94
N THR A 53 -4.73 -13.81 10.01
CA THR A 53 -4.45 -12.38 9.85
C THR A 53 -4.84 -11.85 8.47
N ILE A 54 -4.89 -12.71 7.46
CA ILE A 54 -5.29 -12.39 6.09
C ILE A 54 -6.35 -13.39 5.62
N THR A 55 -7.18 -12.98 4.67
CA THR A 55 -8.26 -13.83 4.11
C THR A 55 -7.87 -14.47 2.78
N SER A 56 -7.00 -13.84 2.00
CA SER A 56 -6.53 -14.32 0.71
C SER A 56 -5.19 -13.69 0.32
N ARG A 57 -4.62 -14.11 -0.83
CA ARG A 57 -3.45 -13.44 -1.41
C ARG A 57 -3.80 -12.01 -1.86
N GLU A 58 -4.99 -11.82 -2.40
CA GLU A 58 -5.50 -10.50 -2.82
C GLU A 58 -5.66 -9.56 -1.63
N ASP A 59 -6.14 -10.05 -0.48
CA ASP A 59 -6.22 -9.29 0.75
C ASP A 59 -4.83 -8.83 1.23
N LEU A 60 -3.84 -9.71 1.16
CA LEU A 60 -2.45 -9.35 1.47
C LEU A 60 -1.89 -8.35 0.46
N LEU A 61 -2.15 -8.52 -0.83
CA LEU A 61 -1.73 -7.59 -1.87
C LEU A 61 -2.34 -6.20 -1.64
N ALA A 62 -3.64 -6.12 -1.32
CA ALA A 62 -4.30 -4.86 -0.99
C ALA A 62 -3.64 -4.18 0.21
N ALA A 63 -3.37 -4.92 1.29
CA ALA A 63 -2.69 -4.38 2.47
C ALA A 63 -1.25 -3.89 2.15
N CYS A 64 -0.53 -4.57 1.28
CA CYS A 64 0.78 -4.12 0.80
C CYS A 64 0.66 -2.80 0.01
N LEU A 65 -0.29 -2.71 -0.93
CA LEU A 65 -0.52 -1.51 -1.73
C LEU A 65 -0.98 -0.33 -0.86
N GLU A 66 -1.86 -0.54 0.11
CA GLU A 66 -2.25 0.48 1.10
C GLU A 66 -1.04 1.01 1.89
N ARG A 67 -0.16 0.10 2.32
CA ARG A 67 1.08 0.45 3.03
C ARG A 67 2.03 1.27 2.14
N ILE A 68 2.14 0.93 0.85
CA ILE A 68 2.95 1.68 -0.13
C ILE A 68 2.33 3.05 -0.37
N ALA A 69 1.01 3.12 -0.64
CA ALA A 69 0.29 4.38 -0.89
C ALA A 69 0.42 5.38 0.26
N ALA A 70 0.41 4.88 1.50
CA ALA A 70 0.58 5.71 2.71
C ALA A 70 1.98 6.34 2.84
N GLN A 71 2.97 5.88 2.06
CA GLN A 71 4.34 6.43 2.06
C GLN A 71 4.56 7.50 0.97
N ILE A 72 3.59 7.73 0.09
CA ILE A 72 3.69 8.77 -0.94
C ILE A 72 3.67 10.12 -0.27
N GLU A 73 4.75 10.87 -0.42
CA GLU A 73 4.83 12.23 0.07
C GLU A 73 3.95 13.14 -0.80
N VAL A 74 2.94 13.73 -0.17
CA VAL A 74 2.10 14.73 -0.84
C VAL A 74 2.88 16.04 -0.94
N PRO A 75 2.90 16.69 -2.12
CA PRO A 75 3.58 17.97 -2.30
C PRO A 75 3.09 19.01 -1.29
N ARG A 76 4.02 19.82 -0.78
CA ARG A 76 3.68 20.87 0.21
C ARG A 76 2.93 22.03 -0.45
N PRO A 77 1.89 22.57 0.22
CA PRO A 77 1.20 23.78 -0.24
C PRO A 77 2.15 24.99 -0.35
N GLY A 78 1.76 25.96 -1.20
CA GLY A 78 2.47 27.23 -1.34
C GLY A 78 3.55 27.26 -2.42
N LYS A 79 3.73 26.18 -3.16
CA LYS A 79 4.53 26.16 -4.40
C LYS A 79 3.65 26.51 -5.60
N ARG A 80 4.29 26.98 -6.71
CA ARG A 80 3.59 27.12 -7.99
C ARG A 80 3.18 25.73 -8.48
N TRP A 81 2.04 25.63 -9.15
CA TRP A 81 1.52 24.34 -9.63
C TRP A 81 2.54 23.51 -10.47
N PRO A 82 3.43 24.08 -11.33
CA PRO A 82 4.40 23.25 -12.05
C PRO A 82 5.42 22.57 -11.14
N ASP A 83 5.80 23.24 -10.03
CA ASP A 83 6.72 22.67 -9.05
C ASP A 83 6.04 21.55 -8.22
N THR A 84 4.73 21.69 -7.99
CA THR A 84 3.90 20.66 -7.34
C THR A 84 3.78 19.42 -8.24
N VAL A 85 3.51 19.61 -9.53
CA VAL A 85 3.43 18.50 -10.52
C VAL A 85 4.75 17.74 -10.58
N ARG A 86 5.87 18.46 -10.64
CA ARG A 86 7.21 17.85 -10.66
C ARG A 86 7.46 17.03 -9.38
N ALA A 87 7.18 17.61 -8.21
CA ALA A 87 7.37 16.92 -6.94
C ALA A 87 6.49 15.66 -6.83
N HIS A 88 5.27 15.70 -7.39
CA HIS A 88 4.41 14.52 -7.45
C HIS A 88 5.00 13.43 -8.37
N ALA A 89 5.47 13.80 -9.55
CA ALA A 89 6.11 12.87 -10.48
C ALA A 89 7.36 12.21 -9.85
N GLU A 90 8.19 13.00 -9.17
CA GLU A 90 9.38 12.52 -8.44
C GLU A 90 8.97 11.54 -7.33
N ALA A 91 7.95 11.86 -6.54
CA ALA A 91 7.47 10.98 -5.46
C ALA A 91 6.92 9.64 -5.98
N VAL A 92 6.19 9.65 -7.12
CA VAL A 92 5.71 8.43 -7.78
C VAL A 92 6.90 7.63 -8.32
N TRP A 93 7.85 8.27 -8.97
CA TRP A 93 9.06 7.60 -9.48
C TRP A 93 9.85 6.93 -8.37
N GLU A 94 10.14 7.64 -7.28
CA GLU A 94 10.86 7.10 -6.11
C GLU A 94 10.14 5.91 -5.47
N MET A 95 8.80 5.95 -5.43
CA MET A 95 7.99 4.83 -4.97
C MET A 95 8.17 3.60 -5.87
N LEU A 96 8.15 3.77 -7.19
CA LEU A 96 8.36 2.66 -8.13
C LEU A 96 9.78 2.09 -8.03
N GLU A 97 10.79 2.93 -7.88
CA GLU A 97 12.18 2.50 -7.63
C GLU A 97 12.32 1.69 -6.34
N ARG A 98 11.64 2.13 -5.28
CA ARG A 98 11.66 1.45 -3.96
C ARG A 98 10.97 0.09 -3.98
N TYR A 99 9.96 -0.09 -4.84
CA TYR A 99 9.17 -1.31 -4.94
C TYR A 99 9.20 -1.90 -6.35
N PRO A 100 10.28 -2.61 -6.73
CA PRO A 100 10.40 -3.22 -8.06
C PRO A 100 9.20 -4.09 -8.41
N GLY A 101 8.68 -3.93 -9.62
CA GLY A 101 7.49 -4.64 -10.11
C GLY A 101 6.15 -4.00 -9.73
N LEU A 102 6.15 -2.94 -8.92
CA LEU A 102 4.92 -2.24 -8.53
C LEU A 102 4.16 -1.67 -9.74
N ALA A 103 4.87 -1.10 -10.73
CA ALA A 103 4.25 -0.59 -11.96
C ALA A 103 3.43 -1.68 -12.66
N GLY A 104 4.00 -2.87 -12.82
CA GLY A 104 3.31 -4.03 -13.40
C GLY A 104 2.09 -4.48 -12.58
N VAL A 105 2.16 -4.41 -11.24
CA VAL A 105 1.02 -4.71 -10.36
C VAL A 105 -0.10 -3.68 -10.53
N ILE A 106 0.23 -2.38 -10.55
CA ILE A 106 -0.76 -1.30 -10.73
C ILE A 106 -1.46 -1.43 -12.09
N MET A 107 -0.72 -1.73 -13.15
CA MET A 107 -1.27 -1.89 -14.50
C MET A 107 -2.04 -3.22 -14.68
N GLY A 108 -1.60 -4.29 -14.03
CA GLY A 108 -2.14 -5.63 -14.21
C GLY A 108 -3.32 -5.98 -13.30
N VAL A 109 -3.50 -5.27 -12.18
CA VAL A 109 -4.55 -5.55 -11.20
C VAL A 109 -5.62 -4.45 -11.25
N PRO A 110 -6.85 -4.75 -11.74
CA PRO A 110 -7.85 -3.73 -12.08
C PRO A 110 -8.27 -2.80 -10.93
N TRP A 111 -8.17 -3.25 -9.69
CA TRP A 111 -8.56 -2.47 -8.50
C TRP A 111 -7.36 -1.77 -7.81
N ALA A 112 -6.12 -2.09 -8.19
CA ALA A 112 -4.92 -1.59 -7.50
C ALA A 112 -4.84 -0.05 -7.47
N HIS A 113 -5.17 0.61 -8.59
CA HIS A 113 -5.14 2.07 -8.71
C HIS A 113 -6.04 2.78 -7.68
N GLN A 114 -7.13 2.15 -7.25
CA GLN A 114 -8.08 2.75 -6.29
C GLN A 114 -7.43 2.98 -4.91
N LEU A 115 -6.43 2.18 -4.55
CA LEU A 115 -5.73 2.30 -3.28
C LEU A 115 -4.80 3.53 -3.22
N PHE A 116 -4.50 4.11 -4.37
CA PHE A 116 -3.72 5.35 -4.50
C PHE A 116 -4.60 6.62 -4.62
N ALA A 117 -5.93 6.48 -4.59
CA ALA A 117 -6.86 7.61 -4.75
C ALA A 117 -6.66 8.70 -3.68
N ALA A 118 -6.35 8.33 -2.43
CA ALA A 118 -6.18 9.30 -1.35
C ALA A 118 -4.97 10.22 -1.55
N PRO A 119 -3.74 9.75 -1.80
CA PRO A 119 -2.61 10.64 -2.10
C PRO A 119 -2.80 11.44 -3.39
N VAL A 120 -3.44 10.89 -4.43
CA VAL A 120 -3.78 11.62 -5.65
C VAL A 120 -4.76 12.76 -5.35
N ALA A 121 -5.82 12.52 -4.59
CA ALA A 121 -6.78 13.55 -4.20
C ALA A 121 -6.13 14.69 -3.39
N GLN A 122 -5.20 14.35 -2.50
CA GLN A 122 -4.44 15.34 -1.73
C GLN A 122 -3.53 16.16 -2.64
N ALA A 123 -2.82 15.55 -3.60
CA ALA A 123 -2.01 16.26 -4.59
C ALA A 123 -2.88 17.17 -5.47
N CYS A 124 -4.07 16.71 -5.88
CA CYS A 124 -5.05 17.49 -6.62
C CYS A 124 -5.46 18.76 -5.83
N GLN A 125 -5.76 18.64 -4.54
CA GLN A 125 -6.11 19.78 -3.72
C GLN A 125 -4.97 20.81 -3.65
N VAL A 126 -3.71 20.36 -3.52
CA VAL A 126 -2.55 21.26 -3.51
C VAL A 126 -2.39 22.01 -4.85
N LEU A 127 -2.69 21.37 -5.98
CA LEU A 127 -2.68 22.01 -7.29
C LEU A 127 -3.79 23.06 -7.42
N VAL A 128 -4.98 22.76 -6.93
CA VAL A 128 -6.12 23.68 -6.91
C VAL A 128 -5.84 24.90 -6.03
N ASP A 129 -5.28 24.70 -4.85
CA ASP A 129 -4.83 25.77 -3.96
C ASP A 129 -3.72 26.62 -4.59
N GLY A 130 -2.92 26.01 -5.48
CA GLY A 130 -1.88 26.67 -6.29
C GLY A 130 -2.41 27.42 -7.54
N GLY A 131 -3.73 27.46 -7.74
CA GLY A 131 -4.40 28.23 -8.78
C GLY A 131 -4.79 27.47 -10.05
N LEU A 132 -4.70 26.13 -10.05
CA LEU A 132 -5.17 25.30 -11.16
C LEU A 132 -6.67 25.01 -11.00
N GLY A 133 -7.41 24.88 -12.12
CA GLY A 133 -8.79 24.40 -12.07
C GLY A 133 -8.88 22.94 -11.61
N VAL A 134 -9.99 22.54 -10.97
CA VAL A 134 -10.17 21.17 -10.43
C VAL A 134 -10.05 20.11 -11.52
N GLU A 135 -10.70 20.33 -12.68
CA GLU A 135 -10.64 19.40 -13.81
C GLU A 135 -9.22 19.33 -14.41
N GLU A 136 -8.55 20.46 -14.54
CA GLU A 136 -7.19 20.56 -15.05
C GLU A 136 -6.20 19.84 -14.10
N ALA A 137 -6.36 19.99 -12.80
CA ALA A 137 -5.53 19.32 -11.80
C ALA A 137 -5.69 17.79 -11.88
N GLY A 138 -6.93 17.28 -12.04
CA GLY A 138 -7.18 15.86 -12.25
C GLY A 138 -6.49 15.33 -13.51
N VAL A 139 -6.71 15.97 -14.66
CA VAL A 139 -6.10 15.57 -15.95
C VAL A 139 -4.58 15.57 -15.90
N VAL A 140 -3.98 16.57 -15.26
CA VAL A 140 -2.52 16.66 -15.13
C VAL A 140 -1.96 15.53 -14.28
N LEU A 141 -2.60 15.22 -13.16
CA LEU A 141 -2.15 14.13 -12.26
C LEU A 141 -2.31 12.76 -12.92
N ASP A 142 -3.44 12.50 -13.58
CA ASP A 142 -3.67 11.26 -14.33
C ASP A 142 -2.60 11.08 -15.43
N PHE A 143 -2.39 12.11 -16.23
CA PHE A 143 -1.39 12.07 -17.31
C PHE A 143 0.04 11.82 -16.77
N VAL A 144 0.41 12.50 -15.68
CA VAL A 144 1.74 12.34 -15.06
C VAL A 144 1.87 10.95 -14.44
N GLY A 145 0.85 10.50 -13.70
CA GLY A 145 0.83 9.17 -13.10
C GLY A 145 0.99 8.06 -14.14
N ASP A 146 0.16 8.10 -15.17
CA ASP A 146 0.19 7.12 -16.26
C ASP A 146 1.53 7.14 -17.00
N THR A 147 2.08 8.34 -17.28
CA THR A 147 3.38 8.48 -17.95
C THR A 147 4.50 7.88 -17.10
N VAL A 148 4.56 8.20 -15.81
CA VAL A 148 5.61 7.70 -14.92
C VAL A 148 5.50 6.18 -14.77
N ILE A 149 4.29 5.64 -14.54
CA ILE A 149 4.07 4.20 -14.36
C ILE A 149 4.39 3.42 -15.65
N SER A 150 4.05 3.96 -16.82
CA SER A 150 4.26 3.26 -18.10
C SER A 150 5.70 3.34 -18.62
N THR A 151 6.51 4.26 -18.11
CA THR A 151 7.92 4.44 -18.53
C THR A 151 8.93 3.81 -17.56
N HIS A 152 8.49 3.46 -16.36
CA HIS A 152 9.30 2.77 -15.35
C HIS A 152 9.36 1.27 -15.60
#